data_06ae230db784ade2e205d2442cfd5b9a
#
_entry.id   06ae230db784ade2e205d2442cfd5b9a
#
_cell.length_a   1.000
_cell.length_b   1.000
_cell.length_c   1.000
_cell.angle_alpha   90.00
_cell.angle_beta   90.00
_cell.angle_gamma   90.00
#
_symmetry.space_group_name_H-M   'P 1'
#
loop_
_entity.id
_entity.type
_entity.pdbx_description
1 polymer ?
#
loop_
_entity_poly.entity_id
_entity_poly.type
_entity_poly.pdbx_seq_one_letter_code
_entity_poly.pdbx_strand_id
1 'polypeptide(L)'
;RRQRQMCIRDRVYAFSENYVLPLSHDEVVHMKGSLRGKMPGDDWRQLAGVRSFWAYMLCHPGKKLLFMGSELPQWHEWDFRGQLDWYLLDDPACRASHECLRQLNRLYKRNRCLWENDRDWDGFTWLVADDNHNNVLVFLRRDRRGHELICAVNFAPVPWDNYRFGVPAAARYEVLFNTDDACWGGSGCALPAGSRIDVDDIPSHGRETSLSLTIPPLGAVLLRRDGKRPQKKQNTGGTQG
;
A
#
# COMPACT_ATOMS: atom_id res chain seq x y z
N ARG A 1 -9.17 -1.07 -18.42
CA ARG A 1 -9.30 -2.53 -18.72
C ARG A 1 -8.24 -3.38 -18.02
N ARG A 2 -6.93 -3.01 -17.99
CA ARG A 2 -5.87 -3.80 -17.32
C ARG A 2 -6.06 -3.90 -15.80
N GLN A 3 -6.44 -2.83 -15.13
CA GLN A 3 -6.62 -2.80 -13.67
C GLN A 3 -7.84 -3.63 -13.22
N ARG A 4 -8.94 -3.62 -13.98
CA ARG A 4 -10.11 -4.47 -13.72
C ARG A 4 -9.79 -5.96 -13.85
N GLN A 5 -8.91 -6.33 -14.80
CA GLN A 5 -8.41 -7.70 -14.92
C GLN A 5 -7.49 -8.10 -13.76
N MET A 6 -6.68 -7.17 -13.25
CA MET A 6 -5.83 -7.39 -12.08
C MET A 6 -6.68 -7.60 -10.82
N CYS A 7 -7.66 -6.74 -10.54
CA CYS A 7 -8.57 -6.92 -9.41
C CYS A 7 -9.41 -8.20 -9.48
N ILE A 8 -9.83 -8.63 -10.68
CA ILE A 8 -10.57 -9.89 -10.87
C ILE A 8 -9.65 -11.08 -10.63
N ARG A 9 -8.43 -11.08 -11.13
CA ARG A 9 -7.43 -12.13 -10.87
C ARG A 9 -7.11 -12.22 -9.38
N ASP A 10 -6.85 -11.10 -8.73
CA ASP A 10 -6.57 -11.04 -7.30
C ASP A 10 -7.75 -11.52 -6.45
N ARG A 11 -8.99 -11.29 -6.91
CA ARG A 11 -10.21 -11.79 -6.24
C ARG A 11 -10.41 -13.30 -6.41
N VAL A 12 -10.14 -13.84 -7.58
CA VAL A 12 -10.42 -15.25 -7.89
C VAL A 12 -9.34 -16.17 -7.33
N TYR A 13 -8.09 -15.72 -7.31
CA TYR A 13 -6.95 -16.59 -6.99
C TYR A 13 -6.33 -16.33 -5.62
N ALA A 14 -6.60 -15.18 -4.97
CA ALA A 14 -5.89 -14.78 -3.75
C ALA A 14 -5.97 -15.82 -2.62
N PHE A 15 -7.04 -16.63 -2.56
CA PHE A 15 -7.27 -17.60 -1.50
C PHE A 15 -7.61 -19.02 -2.01
N SER A 16 -7.56 -19.26 -3.33
CA SER A 16 -7.78 -20.60 -3.88
C SER A 16 -6.59 -21.53 -3.62
N GLU A 17 -5.38 -20.98 -3.51
CA GLU A 17 -4.14 -21.71 -3.27
C GLU A 17 -3.15 -20.87 -2.45
N ASN A 18 -2.07 -21.49 -1.97
CA ASN A 18 -1.02 -20.80 -1.21
C ASN A 18 -0.01 -20.16 -2.16
N TYR A 19 -0.36 -19.03 -2.75
CA TYR A 19 0.52 -18.33 -3.68
C TYR A 19 1.67 -17.59 -3.01
N VAL A 20 2.81 -17.57 -3.71
CA VAL A 20 3.87 -16.58 -3.52
C VAL A 20 3.60 -15.47 -4.53
N LEU A 21 3.59 -14.21 -4.08
CA LEU A 21 3.52 -13.05 -4.98
C LEU A 21 4.90 -12.83 -5.60
N PRO A 22 5.13 -13.20 -6.86
CA PRO A 22 6.47 -13.16 -7.42
C PRO A 22 6.77 -11.80 -8.01
N LEU A 23 7.95 -11.28 -7.63
CA LEU A 23 8.86 -10.67 -8.57
C LEU A 23 10.01 -11.67 -8.74
N SER A 24 9.78 -12.72 -9.55
CA SER A 24 10.79 -13.73 -9.85
C SER A 24 11.75 -13.22 -10.94
N HIS A 25 12.74 -14.03 -11.28
CA HIS A 25 13.64 -13.75 -12.41
C HIS A 25 12.85 -13.53 -13.71
N ASP A 26 11.75 -14.24 -13.92
CA ASP A 26 10.91 -14.13 -15.13
C ASP A 26 10.39 -12.71 -15.40
N GLU A 27 10.31 -11.88 -14.37
CA GLU A 27 9.85 -10.49 -14.51
C GLU A 27 10.96 -9.51 -14.87
N VAL A 28 12.23 -9.89 -14.72
CA VAL A 28 13.38 -8.98 -14.85
C VAL A 28 14.49 -9.50 -15.77
N VAL A 29 14.19 -10.49 -16.63
CA VAL A 29 15.10 -11.08 -17.63
C VAL A 29 14.42 -11.19 -18.99
N HIS A 30 15.18 -11.59 -20.00
CA HIS A 30 14.69 -11.89 -21.35
C HIS A 30 13.96 -10.74 -22.03
N MET A 31 14.57 -9.54 -22.02
CA MET A 31 14.05 -8.31 -22.64
C MET A 31 12.76 -7.77 -21.99
N LYS A 32 12.45 -8.18 -20.76
CA LYS A 32 11.31 -7.65 -20.01
C LYS A 32 11.64 -6.37 -19.24
N GLY A 33 12.89 -5.96 -19.19
CA GLY A 33 13.37 -4.79 -18.47
C GLY A 33 13.46 -4.97 -16.95
N SER A 34 14.06 -4.01 -16.28
CA SER A 34 14.10 -3.97 -14.82
C SER A 34 12.75 -3.53 -14.24
N LEU A 35 12.57 -3.68 -12.92
CA LEU A 35 11.38 -3.17 -12.25
C LEU A 35 11.21 -1.65 -12.47
N ARG A 36 12.30 -0.88 -12.34
CA ARG A 36 12.31 0.57 -12.61
C ARG A 36 12.01 0.87 -14.09
N GLY A 37 12.62 0.14 -15.01
CA GLY A 37 12.42 0.32 -16.46
C GLY A 37 10.98 0.06 -16.93
N LYS A 38 10.16 -0.65 -16.14
CA LYS A 38 8.73 -0.85 -16.41
C LYS A 38 7.86 0.30 -15.97
N MET A 39 8.36 1.18 -15.10
CA MET A 39 7.60 2.32 -14.59
C MET A 39 7.61 3.43 -15.63
N PRO A 40 6.43 4.02 -15.95
CA PRO A 40 6.36 5.11 -16.92
C PRO A 40 6.83 6.44 -16.32
N GLY A 41 7.28 7.34 -17.18
CA GLY A 41 7.63 8.72 -16.85
C GLY A 41 9.11 8.97 -16.69
N ASP A 42 9.43 10.10 -16.07
CA ASP A 42 10.78 10.51 -15.72
C ASP A 42 11.35 9.73 -14.52
N ASP A 43 12.60 9.98 -14.20
CA ASP A 43 13.32 9.31 -13.11
C ASP A 43 12.58 9.37 -11.78
N TRP A 44 12.03 10.54 -11.44
CA TRP A 44 11.28 10.72 -10.20
C TRP A 44 10.02 9.86 -10.18
N ARG A 45 9.24 9.86 -11.28
CA ARG A 45 8.01 9.06 -11.39
C ARG A 45 8.30 7.57 -11.37
N GLN A 46 9.38 7.16 -12.00
CA GLN A 46 9.80 5.75 -11.99
C GLN A 46 10.16 5.29 -10.59
N LEU A 47 10.95 6.07 -9.84
CA LEU A 47 11.29 5.74 -8.45
C LEU A 47 10.06 5.78 -7.54
N ALA A 48 9.16 6.74 -7.72
CA ALA A 48 7.89 6.79 -7.00
C ALA A 48 7.02 5.56 -7.30
N GLY A 49 6.91 5.18 -8.58
CA GLY A 49 6.20 3.97 -9.03
C GLY A 49 6.77 2.69 -8.41
N VAL A 50 8.09 2.57 -8.34
CA VAL A 50 8.76 1.43 -7.69
C VAL A 50 8.43 1.39 -6.19
N ARG A 51 8.51 2.52 -5.47
CA ARG A 51 8.19 2.58 -4.04
C ARG A 51 6.73 2.21 -3.75
N SER A 52 5.79 2.74 -4.55
CA SER A 52 4.36 2.42 -4.40
C SER A 52 4.07 0.95 -4.70
N PHE A 53 4.73 0.39 -5.71
CA PHE A 53 4.60 -1.02 -6.06
C PHE A 53 5.13 -1.95 -4.95
N TRP A 54 6.28 -1.64 -4.36
CA TRP A 54 6.79 -2.40 -3.21
C TRP A 54 5.83 -2.35 -2.01
N ALA A 55 5.25 -1.18 -1.72
CA ALA A 55 4.27 -1.05 -0.64
C ALA A 55 3.02 -1.88 -0.93
N TYR A 56 2.48 -1.81 -2.16
CA TYR A 56 1.35 -2.64 -2.59
C TYR A 56 1.66 -4.13 -2.43
N MET A 57 2.79 -4.60 -2.99
CA MET A 57 3.19 -6.00 -2.93
C MET A 57 3.35 -6.49 -1.48
N LEU A 58 4.02 -5.71 -0.61
CA LEU A 58 4.24 -6.10 0.78
C LEU A 58 2.95 -6.11 1.61
N CYS A 59 1.97 -5.29 1.27
CA CYS A 59 0.69 -5.24 1.97
C CYS A 59 -0.36 -6.21 1.41
N HIS A 60 -0.27 -6.61 0.15
CA HIS A 60 -1.21 -7.58 -0.45
C HIS A 60 -1.07 -8.97 0.21
N PRO A 61 -2.15 -9.79 0.33
CA PRO A 61 -2.04 -11.15 0.88
C PRO A 61 -1.12 -12.05 0.04
N GLY A 62 -0.54 -13.07 0.68
CA GLY A 62 0.38 -14.03 0.08
C GLY A 62 1.84 -13.80 0.48
N LYS A 63 2.69 -14.80 0.26
CA LYS A 63 4.12 -14.72 0.57
C LYS A 63 4.84 -13.84 -0.44
N LYS A 64 5.82 -13.08 0.05
CA LYS A 64 6.57 -12.09 -0.73
C LYS A 64 7.81 -12.71 -1.35
N LEU A 65 8.03 -12.41 -2.61
CA LEU A 65 9.27 -12.73 -3.31
C LEU A 65 9.74 -11.49 -4.07
N LEU A 66 10.92 -11.04 -3.74
CA LEU A 66 11.62 -9.98 -4.45
C LEU A 66 12.93 -10.59 -4.95
N PHE A 67 13.05 -10.75 -6.29
CA PHE A 67 14.24 -11.34 -6.89
C PHE A 67 15.44 -10.39 -6.72
N MET A 68 16.64 -10.97 -6.54
CA MET A 68 17.88 -10.24 -6.28
C MET A 68 18.10 -9.09 -7.28
N GLY A 69 18.53 -7.94 -6.77
CA GLY A 69 18.70 -6.71 -7.56
C GLY A 69 17.45 -5.87 -7.70
N SER A 70 16.23 -6.43 -7.48
CA SER A 70 14.99 -5.65 -7.53
C SER A 70 14.81 -4.74 -6.32
N GLU A 71 15.62 -4.88 -5.29
CA GLU A 71 15.74 -3.95 -4.16
C GLU A 71 16.58 -2.70 -4.50
N LEU A 72 17.39 -2.80 -5.54
CA LEU A 72 18.07 -1.66 -6.13
C LEU A 72 17.20 -1.16 -7.30
N PRO A 73 16.93 0.14 -7.41
CA PRO A 73 16.17 0.66 -8.56
C PRO A 73 17.06 0.75 -9.80
N GLN A 74 17.60 -0.40 -10.23
CA GLN A 74 18.51 -0.51 -11.37
C GLN A 74 17.77 -0.35 -12.70
N TRP A 75 18.50 0.13 -13.71
CA TRP A 75 17.99 0.31 -15.07
C TRP A 75 18.02 -0.97 -15.88
N HIS A 76 19.10 -1.77 -15.70
CA HIS A 76 19.35 -2.96 -16.48
C HIS A 76 18.54 -4.14 -15.97
N GLU A 77 18.24 -5.06 -16.87
CA GLU A 77 17.77 -6.38 -16.49
C GLU A 77 18.81 -7.09 -15.62
N TRP A 78 18.33 -8.05 -14.84
CA TRP A 78 19.24 -8.92 -14.12
C TRP A 78 20.08 -9.76 -15.10
N ASP A 79 21.41 -9.74 -14.92
CA ASP A 79 22.36 -10.51 -15.71
C ASP A 79 23.23 -11.37 -14.77
N PHE A 80 23.14 -12.69 -14.93
CA PHE A 80 23.92 -13.64 -14.12
C PHE A 80 25.44 -13.57 -14.38
N ARG A 81 25.88 -12.93 -15.48
CA ARG A 81 27.28 -12.77 -15.85
C ARG A 81 27.97 -11.59 -15.17
N GLY A 82 27.18 -10.70 -14.61
CA GLY A 82 27.65 -9.49 -13.96
C GLY A 82 27.32 -9.46 -12.47
N GLN A 83 27.75 -8.41 -11.81
CA GLN A 83 27.33 -8.09 -10.45
C GLN A 83 26.13 -7.15 -10.50
N LEU A 84 25.41 -7.05 -9.37
CA LEU A 84 24.36 -6.05 -9.19
C LEU A 84 24.92 -4.62 -9.24
N ASP A 85 24.09 -3.68 -9.64
CA ASP A 85 24.46 -2.26 -9.80
C ASP A 85 24.62 -1.56 -8.45
N TRP A 86 25.53 -2.04 -7.59
CA TRP A 86 25.75 -1.50 -6.24
C TRP A 86 26.13 -0.01 -6.23
N TYR A 87 26.74 0.50 -7.31
CA TYR A 87 27.07 1.92 -7.47
C TYR A 87 25.84 2.84 -7.41
N LEU A 88 24.62 2.31 -7.64
CA LEU A 88 23.39 3.07 -7.50
C LEU A 88 23.14 3.53 -6.06
N LEU A 89 23.76 2.90 -5.07
CA LEU A 89 23.67 3.37 -3.68
C LEU A 89 24.47 4.65 -3.44
N ASP A 90 25.33 5.07 -4.37
CA ASP A 90 26.00 6.36 -4.33
C ASP A 90 25.06 7.49 -4.81
N ASP A 91 24.06 7.16 -5.64
CA ASP A 91 23.00 8.10 -6.04
C ASP A 91 22.03 8.32 -4.87
N PRO A 92 21.81 9.59 -4.44
CA PRO A 92 20.93 9.88 -3.29
C PRO A 92 19.49 9.41 -3.49
N ALA A 93 18.92 9.49 -4.69
CA ALA A 93 17.54 9.14 -4.96
C ALA A 93 17.35 7.61 -4.97
N CYS A 94 18.29 6.87 -5.54
CA CYS A 94 18.31 5.41 -5.53
C CYS A 94 18.52 4.89 -4.10
N ARG A 95 19.44 5.48 -3.34
CA ARG A 95 19.68 5.14 -1.93
C ARG A 95 18.46 5.41 -1.06
N ALA A 96 17.76 6.54 -1.24
CA ALA A 96 16.54 6.86 -0.52
C ALA A 96 15.42 5.87 -0.84
N SER A 97 15.27 5.45 -2.09
CA SER A 97 14.31 4.43 -2.49
C SER A 97 14.63 3.05 -1.89
N HIS A 98 15.90 2.66 -1.88
CA HIS A 98 16.35 1.42 -1.21
C HIS A 98 16.06 1.45 0.29
N GLU A 99 16.32 2.59 0.96
CA GLU A 99 15.98 2.77 2.37
C GLU A 99 14.47 2.70 2.62
N CYS A 100 13.65 3.25 1.73
CA CYS A 100 12.19 3.11 1.76
C CYS A 100 11.79 1.62 1.80
N LEU A 101 12.33 0.79 0.91
CA LEU A 101 12.07 -0.66 0.92
C LEU A 101 12.55 -1.32 2.21
N ARG A 102 13.72 -0.92 2.72
CA ARG A 102 14.24 -1.44 4.00
C ARG A 102 13.28 -1.16 5.16
N GLN A 103 12.69 0.04 5.21
CA GLN A 103 11.72 0.40 6.22
C GLN A 103 10.36 -0.31 6.01
N LEU A 104 9.91 -0.47 4.78
CA LEU A 104 8.73 -1.27 4.44
C LEU A 104 8.89 -2.73 4.91
N ASN A 105 10.05 -3.34 4.70
CA ASN A 105 10.35 -4.68 5.19
C ASN A 105 10.33 -4.78 6.73
N ARG A 106 10.84 -3.76 7.43
CA ARG A 106 10.73 -3.67 8.89
C ARG A 106 9.29 -3.54 9.36
N LEU A 107 8.51 -2.71 8.67
CA LEU A 107 7.08 -2.53 8.93
C LEU A 107 6.33 -3.84 8.72
N TYR A 108 6.59 -4.55 7.60
CA TYR A 108 6.01 -5.86 7.31
C TYR A 108 6.25 -6.85 8.46
N LYS A 109 7.50 -7.00 8.90
CA LYS A 109 7.86 -7.92 9.99
C LYS A 109 7.18 -7.57 11.32
N ARG A 110 7.01 -6.28 11.62
CA ARG A 110 6.44 -5.81 12.90
C ARG A 110 4.91 -5.85 12.94
N ASN A 111 4.24 -5.88 11.79
CA ASN A 111 2.77 -5.82 11.71
C ASN A 111 2.19 -7.18 11.30
N ARG A 112 1.68 -7.91 12.28
CA ARG A 112 1.08 -9.25 12.07
C ARG A 112 -0.06 -9.24 11.07
N CYS A 113 -0.79 -8.13 10.95
CA CYS A 113 -1.84 -7.96 9.94
C CYS A 113 -1.37 -8.26 8.51
N LEU A 114 -0.07 -8.09 8.21
CA LEU A 114 0.48 -8.24 6.86
C LEU A 114 0.91 -9.67 6.51
N TRP A 115 0.99 -10.59 7.49
CA TRP A 115 1.53 -11.93 7.24
C TRP A 115 0.89 -13.08 8.04
N GLU A 116 0.12 -12.79 9.10
CA GLU A 116 -0.43 -13.84 9.96
C GLU A 116 -1.63 -14.53 9.30
N ASN A 117 -2.48 -13.75 8.63
CA ASN A 117 -3.72 -14.23 8.02
C ASN A 117 -3.73 -13.94 6.52
N ASP A 118 -2.91 -14.70 5.77
CA ASP A 118 -2.71 -14.55 4.33
C ASP A 118 -3.56 -15.51 3.48
N ARG A 119 -4.33 -16.42 4.13
CA ARG A 119 -4.91 -17.57 3.44
C ARG A 119 -6.44 -17.56 3.36
N ASP A 120 -7.07 -16.58 3.97
CA ASP A 120 -8.52 -16.47 4.00
C ASP A 120 -9.01 -15.02 3.96
N TRP A 121 -10.28 -14.85 3.68
CA TRP A 121 -10.93 -13.54 3.57
C TRP A 121 -11.02 -12.77 4.90
N ASP A 122 -10.86 -13.43 6.04
CA ASP A 122 -10.87 -12.75 7.34
C ASP A 122 -9.66 -11.84 7.51
N GLY A 123 -8.56 -12.16 6.83
CA GLY A 123 -7.32 -11.37 6.83
C GLY A 123 -7.27 -10.23 5.80
N PHE A 124 -8.24 -10.18 4.86
CA PHE A 124 -8.20 -9.24 3.76
C PHE A 124 -9.59 -8.74 3.36
N THR A 125 -9.73 -7.44 3.19
CA THR A 125 -10.99 -6.84 2.73
C THR A 125 -10.70 -5.67 1.78
N TRP A 126 -11.28 -5.69 0.59
CA TRP A 126 -11.30 -4.51 -0.26
C TRP A 126 -12.17 -3.42 0.34
N LEU A 127 -11.64 -2.20 0.42
CA LEU A 127 -12.38 -0.99 0.77
C LEU A 127 -12.75 -0.19 -0.50
N VAL A 128 -11.80 -0.09 -1.44
CA VAL A 128 -12.01 0.45 -2.79
C VAL A 128 -11.25 -0.45 -3.76
N ALA A 129 -11.99 -1.18 -4.61
CA ALA A 129 -11.43 -2.18 -5.52
C ALA A 129 -11.51 -1.78 -7.01
N ASP A 130 -12.35 -0.82 -7.36
CA ASP A 130 -12.78 -0.57 -8.73
C ASP A 130 -12.76 0.91 -9.15
N ASP A 131 -12.05 1.76 -8.42
CA ASP A 131 -11.86 3.16 -8.81
C ASP A 131 -10.82 3.29 -9.93
N ASN A 132 -11.23 2.83 -11.11
CA ASN A 132 -10.39 2.86 -12.31
C ASN A 132 -10.20 4.29 -12.87
N HIS A 133 -11.08 5.22 -12.52
CA HIS A 133 -10.97 6.60 -12.95
C HIS A 133 -9.79 7.30 -12.28
N ASN A 134 -9.65 7.09 -10.98
CA ASN A 134 -8.60 7.70 -10.19
C ASN A 134 -7.34 6.82 -10.08
N ASN A 135 -7.38 5.57 -10.54
CA ASN A 135 -6.32 4.56 -10.37
C ASN A 135 -5.94 4.34 -8.89
N VAL A 136 -6.94 4.34 -8.02
CA VAL A 136 -6.76 4.14 -6.58
C VAL A 136 -7.27 2.76 -6.17
N LEU A 137 -6.48 2.09 -5.33
CA LEU A 137 -6.87 0.86 -4.64
C LEU A 137 -6.74 1.07 -3.14
N VAL A 138 -7.76 0.65 -2.39
CA VAL A 138 -7.70 0.67 -0.92
C VAL A 138 -8.15 -0.68 -0.38
N PHE A 139 -7.34 -1.27 0.48
CA PHE A 139 -7.68 -2.53 1.14
C PHE A 139 -7.24 -2.55 2.59
N LEU A 140 -7.87 -3.42 3.35
CA LEU A 140 -7.64 -3.63 4.76
C LEU A 140 -7.04 -5.02 4.99
N ARG A 141 -6.02 -5.06 5.83
CA ARG A 141 -5.42 -6.28 6.36
C ARG A 141 -5.78 -6.42 7.84
N ARG A 142 -6.05 -7.66 8.27
CA ARG A 142 -6.42 -7.95 9.66
C ARG A 142 -5.67 -9.18 10.17
N ASP A 143 -5.16 -9.09 11.40
CA ASP A 143 -4.62 -10.26 12.10
C ASP A 143 -5.72 -11.01 12.88
N ARG A 144 -5.37 -12.17 13.41
CA ARG A 144 -6.31 -13.00 14.20
C ARG A 144 -6.74 -12.37 15.52
N ARG A 145 -6.07 -11.32 15.98
CA ARG A 145 -6.40 -10.54 17.19
C ARG A 145 -7.29 -9.35 16.90
N GLY A 146 -7.61 -9.11 15.63
CA GLY A 146 -8.44 -8.00 15.19
C GLY A 146 -7.70 -6.66 15.05
N HIS A 147 -6.36 -6.64 15.04
CA HIS A 147 -5.64 -5.44 14.65
C HIS A 147 -5.80 -5.23 13.15
N GLU A 148 -5.87 -3.98 12.75
CA GLU A 148 -6.16 -3.58 11.38
C GLU A 148 -5.10 -2.64 10.82
N LEU A 149 -4.77 -2.84 9.55
CA LEU A 149 -3.92 -1.97 8.76
C LEU A 149 -4.60 -1.75 7.40
N ILE A 150 -4.69 -0.50 6.97
CA ILE A 150 -5.21 -0.12 5.66
C ILE A 150 -4.03 0.28 4.78
N CYS A 151 -4.05 -0.17 3.54
CA CYS A 151 -3.15 0.26 2.48
C CYS A 151 -3.98 0.98 1.42
N ALA A 152 -3.70 2.27 1.22
CA ALA A 152 -4.27 3.09 0.15
C ALA A 152 -3.17 3.40 -0.86
N VAL A 153 -3.34 3.00 -2.12
CA VAL A 153 -2.34 3.15 -3.18
C VAL A 153 -2.93 3.92 -4.34
N ASN A 154 -2.21 4.91 -4.82
CA ASN A 154 -2.50 5.67 -6.02
C ASN A 154 -1.45 5.35 -7.09
N PHE A 155 -1.88 4.82 -8.23
CA PHE A 155 -1.03 4.54 -9.39
C PHE A 155 -1.10 5.64 -10.46
N ALA A 156 -1.81 6.75 -10.19
CA ALA A 156 -1.82 7.92 -11.06
C ALA A 156 -0.67 8.89 -10.70
N PRO A 157 -0.12 9.64 -11.68
CA PRO A 157 0.96 10.59 -11.44
C PRO A 157 0.46 11.94 -10.90
N VAL A 158 -0.74 11.97 -10.35
CA VAL A 158 -1.37 13.15 -9.74
C VAL A 158 -1.83 12.82 -8.33
N PRO A 159 -1.76 13.75 -7.37
CA PRO A 159 -2.32 13.53 -6.04
C PRO A 159 -3.85 13.56 -6.09
N TRP A 160 -4.50 12.86 -5.17
CA TRP A 160 -5.93 12.97 -4.94
C TRP A 160 -6.18 13.60 -3.58
N ASP A 161 -6.49 14.88 -3.58
CA ASP A 161 -6.80 15.61 -2.36
C ASP A 161 -8.20 15.28 -1.85
N ASN A 162 -8.33 15.23 -0.52
CA ASN A 162 -9.61 14.92 0.13
C ASN A 162 -10.27 13.61 -0.38
N TYR A 163 -9.45 12.64 -0.78
CA TYR A 163 -9.96 11.35 -1.23
C TYR A 163 -10.65 10.64 -0.08
N ARG A 164 -11.96 10.41 -0.25
CA ARG A 164 -12.80 9.80 0.78
C ARG A 164 -13.04 8.32 0.48
N PHE A 165 -12.82 7.49 1.49
CA PHE A 165 -13.17 6.07 1.43
C PHE A 165 -13.71 5.55 2.74
N GLY A 166 -14.59 4.54 2.66
CA GLY A 166 -15.20 3.92 3.83
C GLY A 166 -14.22 3.08 4.62
N VAL A 167 -14.29 3.18 5.96
CA VAL A 167 -13.43 2.44 6.89
C VAL A 167 -14.24 1.79 8.01
N PRO A 168 -13.72 0.74 8.69
CA PRO A 168 -14.32 0.25 9.93
C PRO A 168 -14.40 1.35 10.99
N ALA A 169 -15.46 1.32 11.81
CA ALA A 169 -15.68 2.31 12.86
C ALA A 169 -14.50 2.32 13.86
N ALA A 170 -13.90 3.48 14.02
CA ALA A 170 -12.80 3.76 14.93
C ALA A 170 -12.88 5.20 15.42
N ALA A 171 -12.05 5.58 16.39
CA ALA A 171 -11.92 6.99 16.77
C ALA A 171 -11.11 7.72 15.71
N ARG A 172 -9.98 7.14 15.34
CA ARG A 172 -9.01 7.69 14.37
C ARG A 172 -8.13 6.61 13.77
N TYR A 173 -7.39 7.00 12.75
CA TYR A 173 -6.29 6.22 12.16
C TYR A 173 -4.98 7.00 12.24
N GLU A 174 -3.88 6.29 12.41
CA GLU A 174 -2.52 6.83 12.39
C GLU A 174 -1.82 6.45 11.09
N VAL A 175 -1.16 7.40 10.46
CA VAL A 175 -0.29 7.15 9.31
C VAL A 175 0.97 6.42 9.80
N LEU A 176 1.12 5.16 9.43
CA LEU A 176 2.32 4.36 9.76
C LEU A 176 3.45 4.59 8.78
N PHE A 177 3.11 4.80 7.52
CA PHE A 177 4.08 4.93 6.45
C PHE A 177 3.47 5.69 5.27
N ASN A 178 4.29 6.52 4.64
CA ASN A 178 3.98 7.21 3.40
C ASN A 178 5.15 7.04 2.45
N THR A 179 4.94 6.41 1.28
CA THR A 179 6.01 6.18 0.30
C THR A 179 6.42 7.45 -0.44
N ASP A 180 5.62 8.52 -0.34
CA ASP A 180 5.87 9.83 -0.95
C ASP A 180 6.45 10.83 0.07
N ASP A 181 6.92 10.38 1.22
CA ASP A 181 7.62 11.23 2.17
C ASP A 181 8.90 11.77 1.55
N ALA A 182 9.22 13.03 1.84
CA ALA A 182 10.40 13.72 1.32
C ALA A 182 11.71 12.99 1.65
N CYS A 183 11.77 12.27 2.77
CA CYS A 183 12.94 11.48 3.14
C CYS A 183 13.25 10.32 2.19
N TRP A 184 12.26 9.88 1.39
CA TRP A 184 12.42 8.90 0.32
C TRP A 184 12.58 9.53 -1.07
N GLY A 185 12.67 10.86 -1.16
CA GLY A 185 12.66 11.60 -2.42
C GLY A 185 11.25 11.75 -3.02
N GLY A 186 10.20 11.65 -2.19
CA GLY A 186 8.83 11.91 -2.57
C GLY A 186 8.49 13.40 -2.63
N SER A 187 7.26 13.72 -3.05
CA SER A 187 6.78 15.11 -3.11
C SER A 187 6.43 15.69 -1.74
N GLY A 188 6.15 14.84 -0.76
CA GLY A 188 5.73 15.26 0.58
C GLY A 188 4.33 15.86 0.64
N CYS A 189 3.48 15.67 -0.39
CA CYS A 189 2.16 16.29 -0.46
C CYS A 189 1.13 15.63 0.47
N ALA A 190 1.36 14.39 0.90
CA ALA A 190 0.47 13.69 1.81
C ALA A 190 1.01 13.72 3.26
N LEU A 191 0.13 13.37 4.21
CA LEU A 191 0.47 13.40 5.63
C LEU A 191 1.67 12.50 5.96
N PRO A 192 2.63 12.99 6.74
CA PRO A 192 3.80 12.21 7.15
C PRO A 192 3.43 11.12 8.17
N ALA A 193 4.32 10.15 8.33
CA ALA A 193 4.19 9.12 9.36
C ALA A 193 4.05 9.72 10.77
N GLY A 194 3.19 9.12 11.59
CA GLY A 194 2.82 9.62 12.92
C GLY A 194 1.62 10.57 12.94
N SER A 195 1.17 11.07 11.79
CA SER A 195 -0.05 11.89 11.70
C SER A 195 -1.28 11.07 12.07
N ARG A 196 -2.27 11.71 12.68
CA ARG A 196 -3.54 11.10 13.06
C ARG A 196 -4.69 11.74 12.31
N ILE A 197 -5.61 10.92 11.85
CA ILE A 197 -6.78 11.31 11.04
C ILE A 197 -8.02 10.84 11.79
N ASP A 198 -8.90 11.75 12.12
CA ASP A 198 -10.17 11.42 12.76
C ASP A 198 -11.12 10.78 11.75
N VAL A 199 -11.95 9.87 12.24
CA VAL A 199 -12.94 9.17 11.41
C VAL A 199 -14.21 10.00 11.36
N ASP A 200 -14.69 10.26 10.15
CA ASP A 200 -15.94 10.98 9.89
C ASP A 200 -17.14 10.04 9.95
N ASP A 201 -18.27 10.55 10.50
CA ASP A 201 -19.59 9.92 10.44
C ASP A 201 -20.29 10.17 9.10
N ILE A 202 -19.55 10.01 8.02
CA ILE A 202 -20.03 10.19 6.65
C ILE A 202 -19.94 8.83 5.94
N PRO A 203 -21.08 8.26 5.51
CA PRO A 203 -21.10 6.99 4.81
C PRO A 203 -20.33 7.07 3.48
N SER A 204 -19.54 6.02 3.18
CA SER A 204 -18.81 5.90 1.93
C SER A 204 -18.50 4.44 1.64
N HIS A 205 -18.54 4.03 0.37
CA HIS A 205 -18.20 2.68 -0.09
C HIS A 205 -18.86 1.56 0.74
N GLY A 206 -20.16 1.74 1.06
CA GLY A 206 -20.93 0.74 1.82
C GLY A 206 -20.59 0.64 3.30
N ARG A 207 -19.93 1.65 3.88
CA ARG A 207 -19.62 1.74 5.31
C ARG A 207 -20.21 3.00 5.91
N GLU A 208 -20.58 2.95 7.18
CA GLU A 208 -21.18 4.06 7.93
C GLU A 208 -20.18 5.19 8.24
N THR A 209 -18.90 4.88 8.20
CA THR A 209 -17.81 5.80 8.55
C THR A 209 -16.73 5.82 7.47
N SER A 210 -16.06 6.95 7.37
CA SER A 210 -15.04 7.17 6.34
C SER A 210 -13.83 7.96 6.83
N LEU A 211 -12.76 7.90 6.05
CA LEU A 211 -11.61 8.80 6.12
C LEU A 211 -11.58 9.69 4.89
N SER A 212 -11.06 10.90 5.06
CA SER A 212 -10.72 11.81 3.97
C SER A 212 -9.28 12.27 4.14
N LEU A 213 -8.43 12.00 3.14
CA LEU A 213 -7.02 12.37 3.16
C LEU A 213 -6.47 12.55 1.76
N THR A 214 -5.32 13.20 1.64
CA THR A 214 -4.59 13.23 0.38
C THR A 214 -3.89 11.89 0.14
N ILE A 215 -4.15 11.24 -1.01
CA ILE A 215 -3.39 10.09 -1.48
C ILE A 215 -2.35 10.59 -2.48
N PRO A 216 -1.05 10.38 -2.21
CA PRO A 216 0.03 11.00 -2.99
C PRO A 216 0.13 10.43 -4.41
N PRO A 217 0.74 11.16 -5.36
CA PRO A 217 0.96 10.68 -6.71
C PRO A 217 1.92 9.50 -6.72
N LEU A 218 1.62 8.45 -7.49
CA LEU A 218 2.44 7.24 -7.58
C LEU A 218 2.91 6.78 -6.19
N GLY A 219 2.00 6.79 -5.20
CA GLY A 219 2.36 6.58 -3.82
C GLY A 219 1.37 5.74 -3.04
N ALA A 220 1.80 5.29 -1.87
CA ALA A 220 0.99 4.51 -0.95
C ALA A 220 1.06 5.09 0.47
N VAL A 221 -0.10 5.12 1.13
CA VAL A 221 -0.23 5.48 2.55
C VAL A 221 -0.73 4.27 3.32
N LEU A 222 0.00 3.90 4.37
CA LEU A 222 -0.35 2.82 5.26
C LEU A 222 -0.90 3.39 6.57
N LEU A 223 -2.09 2.95 6.95
CA LEU A 223 -2.83 3.47 8.09
C LEU A 223 -3.09 2.36 9.10
N ARG A 224 -2.88 2.66 10.37
CA ARG A 224 -3.22 1.77 11.49
C ARG A 224 -4.38 2.34 12.28
N ARG A 225 -5.32 1.49 12.64
CA ARG A 225 -6.40 1.85 13.54
C ARG A 225 -5.85 2.31 14.89
N ASP A 226 -6.23 3.49 15.35
CA ASP A 226 -5.87 4.06 16.64
C ASP A 226 -7.14 4.29 17.48
N GLY A 227 -7.20 3.60 18.62
CA GLY A 227 -8.31 3.68 19.56
C GLY A 227 -9.62 3.00 19.11
N LYS A 228 -10.45 2.64 20.10
CA LYS A 228 -11.83 2.22 19.88
C LYS A 228 -12.70 3.48 19.87
N ARG A 229 -13.68 3.51 18.96
CA ARG A 229 -14.69 4.58 18.98
C ARG A 229 -15.42 4.57 20.33
N PRO A 230 -15.59 5.71 21.02
CA PRO A 230 -16.47 5.80 22.17
C PRO A 230 -17.88 5.34 21.76
N GLN A 231 -18.47 4.42 22.50
CA GLN A 231 -19.86 4.05 22.26
C GLN A 231 -20.72 5.31 22.48
N LYS A 232 -21.52 5.69 21.49
CA LYS A 232 -22.59 6.70 21.69
C LYS A 232 -23.45 6.16 22.81
N LYS A 233 -23.49 6.87 23.95
CA LYS A 233 -24.49 6.60 25.01
C LYS A 233 -25.85 6.66 24.35
N GLN A 234 -26.55 5.53 24.29
CA GLN A 234 -27.96 5.53 23.96
C GLN A 234 -28.66 6.38 25.06
N ASN A 235 -29.08 7.56 24.66
CA ASN A 235 -30.03 8.32 25.50
C ASN A 235 -31.31 7.48 25.52
N THR A 236 -31.44 6.63 26.53
CA THR A 236 -32.74 6.11 26.96
C THR A 236 -33.50 7.29 27.50
N GLY A 237 -34.22 7.97 26.63
CA GLY A 237 -35.22 8.94 26.98
C GLY A 237 -36.27 8.21 27.81
N GLY A 238 -36.19 8.36 29.13
CA GLY A 238 -37.26 7.96 30.02
C GLY A 238 -38.47 8.86 29.75
N THR A 239 -39.45 8.30 29.07
CA THR A 239 -40.81 8.84 29.06
C THR A 239 -41.40 8.57 30.45
N GLN A 240 -41.40 9.58 31.31
CA GLN A 240 -42.31 9.61 32.43
C GLN A 240 -43.56 10.31 31.92
N GLY A 241 -44.63 9.56 31.72
CA GLY A 241 -46.00 10.01 31.63
C GLY A 241 -46.67 9.96 32.98
#